data_c1c6671465c2fd902b91160c4dad7619
#
_entry.id   c1c6671465c2fd902b91160c4dad7619
#
_cell.length_a   1.000
_cell.length_b   1.000
_cell.length_c   1.000
_cell.angle_alpha   90.00
_cell.angle_beta   90.00
_cell.angle_gamma   90.00
#
_symmetry.space_group_name_H-M   'P 1'
#
loop_
_entity.id
_entity.type
_entity.pdbx_description
1 polymer ?
#
loop_
_entity_poly.entity_id
_entity_poly.type
_entity_poly.pdbx_seq_one_letter_code
_entity_poly.pdbx_strand_id
1 'polypeptide(L)'
;MHWLDTMTDMSTPAALPIDSRHVQLQFGRRQDLSAAEFLHGEIAQRMMQRLRLIRLVPETLLDAGCGDGRRVTLLKERYPEAAYIGQDFSAGLLSAAKRRFPEGWKKWVRQLKGRPPKRRWIEADLASSGLAPESIELVWSNLALHWHPRPHDVIRE
;
A
#
# COMPACT_ATOMS: atom_id res chain seq x y z
N MET A 1 5.97 48.10 8.24
CA MET A 1 5.25 47.05 8.94
C MET A 1 4.69 46.10 7.89
N HIS A 2 5.57 45.23 7.32
CA HIS A 2 5.30 44.36 6.18
C HIS A 2 6.11 43.05 6.36
N TRP A 3 5.65 42.21 7.26
CA TRP A 3 6.26 40.88 7.53
C TRP A 3 5.33 39.71 7.32
N LEU A 4 4.18 39.91 6.64
CA LEU A 4 3.15 38.86 6.44
C LEU A 4 2.94 38.41 4.99
N ASP A 5 3.66 38.96 4.01
CA ASP A 5 3.43 38.65 2.59
C ASP A 5 4.45 37.70 1.93
N THR A 6 5.29 36.99 2.69
CA THR A 6 6.32 36.10 2.12
C THR A 6 6.11 34.61 2.39
N MET A 7 4.91 34.17 2.75
CA MET A 7 4.63 32.75 3.02
C MET A 7 3.70 32.06 2.02
N THR A 8 3.62 32.53 0.78
CA THR A 8 2.69 31.95 -0.22
C THR A 8 3.37 31.49 -1.51
N ASP A 9 4.66 31.22 -1.51
CA ASP A 9 5.28 30.48 -2.62
C ASP A 9 5.85 29.14 -2.11
N MET A 10 4.96 28.27 -1.66
CA MET A 10 5.26 26.82 -1.62
C MET A 10 5.09 26.30 -3.04
N SER A 11 6.04 26.60 -3.92
CA SER A 11 6.15 25.99 -5.23
C SER A 11 5.99 24.48 -5.08
N THR A 12 5.04 23.90 -5.82
CA THR A 12 4.84 22.46 -5.88
C THR A 12 6.21 21.82 -6.11
N PRO A 13 6.68 20.91 -5.25
CA PRO A 13 7.99 20.32 -5.39
C PRO A 13 8.15 19.74 -6.81
N ALA A 14 9.29 20.00 -7.44
CA ALA A 14 9.56 19.48 -8.77
C ALA A 14 9.44 17.96 -8.79
N ALA A 15 8.86 17.41 -9.86
CA ALA A 15 8.77 15.98 -10.04
C ALA A 15 10.18 15.36 -10.08
N LEU A 16 10.34 14.20 -9.47
CA LEU A 16 11.56 13.42 -9.57
C LEU A 16 11.79 12.97 -11.03
N PRO A 17 13.04 12.78 -11.47
CA PRO A 17 13.36 12.32 -12.81
C PRO A 17 13.03 10.83 -13.00
N ILE A 18 11.82 10.44 -12.70
CA ILE A 18 11.29 9.07 -12.78
C ILE A 18 10.30 9.01 -13.93
N ASP A 19 10.58 8.16 -14.91
CA ASP A 19 9.65 7.86 -15.99
C ASP A 19 8.64 6.80 -15.51
N SER A 20 7.44 7.24 -15.19
CA SER A 20 6.34 6.36 -14.75
C SER A 20 6.01 5.26 -15.75
N ARG A 21 6.13 5.55 -17.07
CA ARG A 21 5.90 4.56 -18.11
C ARG A 21 6.95 3.47 -18.10
N HIS A 22 8.22 3.85 -17.91
CA HIS A 22 9.32 2.88 -17.77
C HIS A 22 9.14 2.02 -16.53
N VAL A 23 8.78 2.64 -15.39
CA VAL A 23 8.49 1.92 -14.14
C VAL A 23 7.33 0.93 -14.35
N GLN A 24 6.23 1.35 -14.98
CA GLN A 24 5.11 0.47 -15.30
C GLN A 24 5.52 -0.71 -16.18
N LEU A 25 6.33 -0.49 -17.20
CA LEU A 25 6.82 -1.56 -18.07
C LEU A 25 7.72 -2.56 -17.30
N GLN A 26 8.57 -2.07 -16.42
CA GLN A 26 9.46 -2.92 -15.61
C GLN A 26 8.67 -3.78 -14.62
N PHE A 27 7.71 -3.20 -13.91
CA PHE A 27 6.88 -3.93 -12.96
C PHE A 27 5.77 -4.74 -13.64
N GLY A 28 5.24 -4.29 -14.77
CA GLY A 28 4.23 -5.01 -15.55
C GLY A 28 4.72 -6.36 -16.10
N ARG A 29 6.02 -6.47 -16.37
CA ARG A 29 6.68 -7.72 -16.79
C ARG A 29 7.02 -8.65 -15.62
N ARG A 30 7.07 -8.11 -14.41
CA ARG A 30 7.37 -8.89 -13.20
C ARG A 30 6.10 -9.49 -12.64
N GLN A 31 6.08 -10.79 -12.45
CA GLN A 31 5.00 -11.50 -11.76
C GLN A 31 5.38 -11.85 -10.32
N ASP A 32 6.59 -11.48 -9.90
CA ASP A 32 7.19 -11.91 -8.65
C ASP A 32 8.30 -10.92 -8.25
N LEU A 33 8.39 -10.63 -6.97
CA LEU A 33 9.39 -9.77 -6.34
C LEU A 33 10.38 -10.57 -5.48
N SER A 34 10.49 -11.89 -5.67
CA SER A 34 11.31 -12.77 -4.83
C SER A 34 12.76 -12.35 -4.74
N ALA A 35 13.34 -11.82 -5.84
CA ALA A 35 14.74 -11.36 -5.85
C ALA A 35 15.01 -10.18 -4.91
N ALA A 36 13.99 -9.36 -4.61
CA ALA A 36 14.09 -8.24 -3.70
C ALA A 36 13.53 -8.55 -2.30
N GLU A 37 13.07 -9.78 -2.07
CA GLU A 37 12.35 -10.17 -0.85
C GLU A 37 13.17 -9.98 0.42
N PHE A 38 14.47 -10.23 0.38
CA PHE A 38 15.33 -10.02 1.55
C PHE A 38 15.22 -8.58 2.07
N LEU A 39 15.40 -7.60 1.18
CA LEU A 39 15.34 -6.18 1.57
C LEU A 39 13.93 -5.77 1.97
N HIS A 40 12.93 -6.10 1.15
CA HIS A 40 11.53 -5.76 1.42
C HIS A 40 11.03 -6.42 2.70
N GLY A 41 11.45 -7.66 2.97
CA GLY A 41 11.10 -8.40 4.17
C GLY A 41 11.68 -7.78 5.42
N GLU A 42 12.98 -7.47 5.41
CA GLU A 42 13.67 -6.86 6.54
C GLU A 42 13.06 -5.50 6.91
N ILE A 43 12.81 -4.65 5.92
CA ILE A 43 12.18 -3.34 6.16
C ILE A 43 10.76 -3.51 6.71
N ALA A 44 9.95 -4.42 6.14
CA ALA A 44 8.61 -4.69 6.62
C ALA A 44 8.61 -5.18 8.09
N GLN A 45 9.55 -6.02 8.47
CA GLN A 45 9.69 -6.49 9.86
C GLN A 45 10.00 -5.33 10.81
N ARG A 46 10.92 -4.44 10.45
CA ARG A 46 11.26 -3.25 11.25
C ARG A 46 10.09 -2.27 11.36
N MET A 47 9.34 -2.05 10.27
CA MET A 47 8.13 -1.23 10.29
C MET A 47 7.08 -1.86 11.23
N MET A 48 6.89 -3.18 11.16
CA MET A 48 5.94 -3.90 12.02
C MET A 48 6.33 -3.81 13.50
N GLN A 49 7.62 -3.90 13.83
CA GLN A 49 8.10 -3.70 15.20
C GLN A 49 7.71 -2.32 15.75
N ARG A 50 7.80 -1.26 14.91
CA ARG A 50 7.38 0.10 15.30
C ARG A 50 5.87 0.19 15.49
N LEU A 51 5.08 -0.44 14.62
CA LEU A 51 3.62 -0.49 14.78
C LEU A 51 3.16 -1.17 16.08
N ARG A 52 3.98 -2.07 16.66
CA ARG A 52 3.67 -2.69 17.97
C ARG A 52 3.69 -1.69 19.12
N LEU A 53 4.40 -0.57 18.97
CA LEU A 53 4.46 0.50 19.97
C LEU A 53 3.24 1.43 19.91
N ILE A 54 2.44 1.35 18.86
CA ILE A 54 1.28 2.19 18.61
C ILE A 54 0.01 1.41 18.98
N ARG A 55 -0.83 1.99 19.84
CA ARG A 55 -2.15 1.43 20.19
C ARG A 55 -3.18 1.82 19.12
N LEU A 56 -3.08 1.19 17.96
CA LEU A 56 -4.01 1.37 16.85
C LEU A 56 -4.70 0.04 16.55
N VAL A 57 -6.03 0.08 16.41
CA VAL A 57 -6.87 -1.04 16.00
C VAL A 57 -7.70 -0.58 14.80
N PRO A 58 -7.14 -0.55 13.58
CA PRO A 58 -7.83 -0.02 12.41
C PRO A 58 -8.93 -0.97 11.96
N GLU A 59 -10.07 -0.41 11.54
CA GLU A 59 -11.11 -1.16 10.82
C GLU A 59 -10.75 -1.33 9.35
N THR A 60 -9.99 -0.37 8.78
CA THR A 60 -9.55 -0.36 7.38
C THR A 60 -8.04 -0.13 7.27
N LEU A 61 -7.39 -0.95 6.44
CA LEU A 61 -5.96 -0.92 6.19
C LEU A 61 -5.69 -0.91 4.69
N LEU A 62 -4.95 0.10 4.22
CA LEU A 62 -4.44 0.20 2.86
C LEU A 62 -2.97 -0.21 2.81
N ASP A 63 -2.64 -1.19 1.97
CA ASP A 63 -1.26 -1.54 1.60
C ASP A 63 -0.98 -0.88 0.24
N ALA A 64 -0.40 0.32 0.29
CA ALA A 64 -0.12 1.16 -0.86
C ALA A 64 1.19 0.74 -1.54
N GLY A 65 1.10 0.21 -2.76
CA GLY A 65 2.19 -0.47 -3.45
C GLY A 65 2.37 -1.90 -2.94
N CYS A 66 1.27 -2.65 -2.86
CA CYS A 66 1.23 -3.99 -2.26
C CYS A 66 1.98 -5.07 -3.06
N GLY A 67 2.32 -4.78 -4.33
CA GLY A 67 3.00 -5.71 -5.21
C GLY A 67 2.25 -7.04 -5.37
N ASP A 68 2.96 -8.15 -5.24
CA ASP A 68 2.41 -9.51 -5.30
C ASP A 68 1.75 -9.99 -3.97
N GLY A 69 1.49 -9.06 -3.04
CA GLY A 69 0.73 -9.30 -1.81
C GLY A 69 1.49 -10.01 -0.69
N ARG A 70 2.82 -10.10 -0.73
CA ARG A 70 3.62 -10.82 0.29
C ARG A 70 3.43 -10.31 1.72
N ARG A 71 3.06 -9.04 1.90
CA ARG A 71 2.87 -8.43 3.23
C ARG A 71 1.49 -8.67 3.83
N VAL A 72 0.54 -9.21 3.07
CA VAL A 72 -0.83 -9.51 3.55
C VAL A 72 -0.81 -10.33 4.84
N THR A 73 -0.03 -11.40 4.89
CA THR A 73 0.02 -12.27 6.08
C THR A 73 0.50 -11.51 7.29
N LEU A 74 1.63 -10.79 7.16
CA LEU A 74 2.23 -9.99 8.22
C LEU A 74 1.25 -8.94 8.79
N LEU A 75 0.56 -8.22 7.88
CA LEU A 75 -0.41 -7.19 8.25
C LEU A 75 -1.67 -7.80 8.89
N LYS A 76 -2.14 -8.93 8.36
CA LYS A 76 -3.32 -9.61 8.88
C LYS A 76 -3.08 -10.38 10.19
N GLU A 77 -1.85 -10.77 10.48
CA GLU A 77 -1.47 -11.29 11.80
C GLU A 77 -1.54 -10.19 12.88
N ARG A 78 -1.16 -8.97 12.54
CA ARG A 78 -1.22 -7.83 13.46
C ARG A 78 -2.63 -7.26 13.59
N TYR A 79 -3.38 -7.19 12.48
CA TYR A 79 -4.71 -6.59 12.39
C TYR A 79 -5.70 -7.59 11.77
N PRO A 80 -6.07 -8.64 12.49
CA PRO A 80 -6.88 -9.74 11.96
C PRO A 80 -8.26 -9.30 11.48
N GLU A 81 -8.87 -8.32 12.17
CA GLU A 81 -10.23 -7.85 11.88
C GLU A 81 -10.27 -6.74 10.82
N ALA A 82 -9.15 -6.05 10.57
CA ALA A 82 -9.12 -4.94 9.61
C ALA A 82 -9.51 -5.41 8.21
N ALA A 83 -10.34 -4.64 7.51
CA ALA A 83 -10.56 -4.80 6.08
C ALA A 83 -9.26 -4.42 5.35
N TYR A 84 -8.68 -5.37 4.60
CA TYR A 84 -7.43 -5.16 3.87
C TYR A 84 -7.73 -4.69 2.44
N ILE A 85 -7.08 -3.61 2.04
CA ILE A 85 -7.07 -3.10 0.67
C ILE A 85 -5.62 -3.11 0.18
N GLY A 86 -5.34 -3.90 -0.86
CA GLY A 86 -4.05 -3.88 -1.56
C GLY A 86 -4.17 -3.05 -2.83
N GLN A 87 -3.36 -2.01 -2.95
CA GLN A 87 -3.30 -1.14 -4.12
C GLN A 87 -1.94 -1.26 -4.79
N ASP A 88 -1.95 -1.42 -6.10
CA ASP A 88 -0.74 -1.38 -6.94
C ASP A 88 -1.12 -0.93 -8.36
N PHE A 89 -0.20 -0.28 -9.06
CA PHE A 89 -0.43 0.10 -10.46
C PHE A 89 -0.18 -1.06 -11.43
N SER A 90 0.48 -2.14 -10.99
CA SER A 90 0.83 -3.29 -11.81
C SER A 90 -0.25 -4.37 -11.79
N ALA A 91 -1.03 -4.48 -12.86
CA ALA A 91 -2.00 -5.56 -13.06
C ALA A 91 -1.36 -6.96 -12.93
N GLY A 92 -0.11 -7.12 -13.37
CA GLY A 92 0.65 -8.38 -13.30
C GLY A 92 0.91 -8.79 -11.84
N LEU A 93 1.39 -7.87 -11.01
CA LEU A 93 1.62 -8.12 -9.58
C LEU A 93 0.31 -8.35 -8.82
N LEU A 94 -0.74 -7.57 -9.10
CA LEU A 94 -2.05 -7.79 -8.51
C LEU A 94 -2.65 -9.14 -8.90
N SER A 95 -2.43 -9.60 -10.12
CA SER A 95 -2.83 -10.94 -10.55
C SER A 95 -2.09 -12.03 -9.77
N ALA A 96 -0.79 -11.83 -9.48
CA ALA A 96 -0.02 -12.72 -8.61
C ALA A 96 -0.55 -12.70 -7.16
N ALA A 97 -0.86 -11.51 -6.62
CA ALA A 97 -1.46 -11.36 -5.31
C ALA A 97 -2.83 -12.07 -5.20
N LYS A 98 -3.69 -11.92 -6.20
CA LYS A 98 -4.99 -12.62 -6.27
C LYS A 98 -4.84 -14.15 -6.32
N ARG A 99 -3.84 -14.66 -7.07
CA ARG A 99 -3.54 -16.11 -7.09
C ARG A 99 -3.02 -16.61 -5.74
N ARG A 100 -2.17 -15.83 -5.06
CA ARG A 100 -1.62 -16.16 -3.73
C ARG A 100 -2.70 -16.17 -2.65
N PHE A 101 -3.69 -15.28 -2.79
CA PHE A 101 -4.78 -15.12 -1.85
C PHE A 101 -6.14 -15.17 -2.56
N PRO A 102 -6.56 -16.34 -3.07
CA PRO A 102 -7.81 -16.46 -3.78
C PRO A 102 -8.99 -16.08 -2.89
N GLU A 103 -10.01 -15.46 -3.48
CA GLU A 103 -11.26 -15.16 -2.80
C GLU A 103 -11.93 -16.48 -2.34
N GLY A 104 -12.30 -16.53 -1.07
CA GLY A 104 -13.02 -17.69 -0.53
C GLY A 104 -12.17 -18.78 0.13
N TRP A 105 -10.85 -18.74 0.09
CA TRP A 105 -9.98 -19.74 0.72
C TRP A 105 -10.25 -19.94 2.21
N LYS A 106 -10.88 -18.97 2.89
CA LYS A 106 -11.28 -19.05 4.29
C LYS A 106 -12.80 -19.24 4.50
N LYS A 107 -13.53 -19.78 3.54
CA LYS A 107 -14.97 -20.03 3.70
C LYS A 107 -15.30 -20.90 4.92
N TRP A 108 -14.46 -21.87 5.24
CA TRP A 108 -14.60 -22.74 6.42
C TRP A 108 -14.17 -22.08 7.75
N VAL A 109 -13.18 -21.15 7.74
CA VAL A 109 -12.78 -20.37 8.94
C VAL A 109 -13.85 -19.35 9.31
N ARG A 110 -14.65 -18.90 8.33
CA ARG A 110 -15.77 -17.97 8.50
C ARG A 110 -16.88 -18.51 9.40
N GLN A 111 -17.04 -19.82 9.41
CA GLN A 111 -18.06 -20.49 10.24
C GLN A 111 -17.71 -20.50 11.75
N LEU A 112 -16.46 -20.32 12.10
CA LEU A 112 -15.96 -20.42 13.46
C LEU A 112 -15.75 -19.09 14.19
N LYS A 113 -15.62 -17.96 13.51
CA LYS A 113 -15.21 -16.67 14.11
C LYS A 113 -15.82 -15.40 13.50
N GLY A 114 -17.08 -15.46 13.02
CA GLY A 114 -17.72 -14.25 12.52
C GLY A 114 -17.33 -13.87 11.08
N ARG A 115 -17.75 -12.68 10.64
CA ARG A 115 -17.59 -12.20 9.25
C ARG A 115 -16.11 -11.98 8.92
N PRO A 116 -15.54 -12.67 7.92
CA PRO A 116 -14.14 -12.46 7.57
C PRO A 116 -13.95 -11.03 7.11
N PRO A 117 -12.87 -10.36 7.50
CA PRO A 117 -12.55 -9.05 7.00
C PRO A 117 -12.42 -9.11 5.48
N LYS A 118 -13.09 -8.17 4.83
CA LYS A 118 -13.09 -8.04 3.38
C LYS A 118 -11.66 -7.77 2.90
N ARG A 119 -11.26 -8.42 1.81
CA ARG A 119 -10.03 -8.13 1.10
C ARG A 119 -10.37 -7.59 -0.27
N ARG A 120 -9.76 -6.49 -0.66
CA ARG A 120 -9.97 -5.84 -1.95
C ARG A 120 -8.62 -5.56 -2.61
N TRP A 121 -8.55 -5.75 -3.90
CA TRP A 121 -7.40 -5.40 -4.72
C TRP A 121 -7.80 -4.30 -5.68
N ILE A 122 -7.00 -3.23 -5.72
CA ILE A 122 -7.25 -2.05 -6.54
C ILE A 122 -6.05 -1.84 -7.46
N GLU A 123 -6.31 -1.79 -8.75
CA GLU A 123 -5.33 -1.34 -9.74
C GLU A 123 -5.47 0.17 -9.88
N ALA A 124 -4.54 0.91 -9.31
CA ALA A 124 -4.55 2.37 -9.33
C ALA A 124 -3.15 2.94 -9.07
N ASP A 125 -2.95 4.18 -9.53
CA ASP A 125 -1.78 4.98 -9.15
C ASP A 125 -1.84 5.35 -7.67
N LEU A 126 -0.67 5.44 -7.02
CA LEU A 126 -0.58 5.76 -5.58
C LEU A 126 -1.13 7.16 -5.24
N ALA A 127 -1.05 8.10 -6.18
CA ALA A 127 -1.58 9.46 -6.02
C ALA A 127 -3.04 9.60 -6.53
N SER A 128 -3.71 8.49 -6.83
CA SER A 128 -5.10 8.47 -7.30
C SER A 128 -5.73 7.11 -7.01
N SER A 129 -5.98 6.86 -5.74
CA SER A 129 -6.49 5.56 -5.25
C SER A 129 -7.95 5.32 -5.66
N GLY A 130 -8.72 6.39 -5.84
CA GLY A 130 -10.17 6.34 -6.04
C GLY A 130 -10.93 5.88 -4.78
N LEU A 131 -10.30 5.92 -3.63
CA LEU A 131 -10.94 5.67 -2.34
C LEU A 131 -11.66 6.94 -1.86
N ALA A 132 -12.70 6.76 -1.05
CA ALA A 132 -13.38 7.90 -0.46
C ALA A 132 -12.47 8.60 0.57
N PRO A 133 -12.51 9.93 0.68
CA PRO A 133 -11.80 10.64 1.74
C PRO A 133 -12.09 10.05 3.12
N GLU A 134 -11.08 10.04 3.99
CA GLU A 134 -11.19 9.58 5.38
C GLU A 134 -11.69 8.13 5.56
N SER A 135 -11.59 7.30 4.51
CA SER A 135 -12.08 5.90 4.55
C SER A 135 -11.02 4.90 5.01
N ILE A 136 -9.78 5.35 5.21
CA ILE A 136 -8.63 4.50 5.59
C ILE A 136 -8.07 4.98 6.93
N GLU A 137 -7.95 4.06 7.88
CA GLU A 137 -7.41 4.36 9.21
C GLU A 137 -5.94 4.02 9.37
N LEU A 138 -5.41 3.11 8.54
CA LEU A 138 -3.98 2.80 8.49
C LEU A 138 -3.53 2.67 7.04
N VAL A 139 -2.58 3.51 6.64
CA VAL A 139 -1.86 3.35 5.39
C VAL A 139 -0.49 2.73 5.68
N TRP A 140 -0.22 1.62 5.02
CA TRP A 140 1.07 0.96 4.99
C TRP A 140 1.67 1.09 3.59
N SER A 141 2.94 1.47 3.49
CA SER A 141 3.66 1.50 2.21
C SER A 141 5.10 1.07 2.44
N ASN A 142 5.50 -0.03 1.81
CA ASN A 142 6.84 -0.60 1.95
C ASN A 142 7.62 -0.49 0.64
N LEU A 143 8.54 0.47 0.57
CA LEU A 143 9.41 0.71 -0.59
C LEU A 143 8.66 0.96 -1.92
N ALA A 144 7.50 1.64 -1.87
CA ALA A 144 6.74 1.98 -3.06
C ALA A 144 6.89 3.44 -3.49
N LEU A 145 6.90 4.38 -2.54
CA LEU A 145 6.89 5.83 -2.79
C LEU A 145 8.03 6.33 -3.69
N HIS A 146 9.22 5.75 -3.57
CA HIS A 146 10.40 6.19 -4.32
C HIS A 146 10.33 5.85 -5.84
N TRP A 147 9.34 5.06 -6.25
CA TRP A 147 9.06 4.79 -7.66
C TRP A 147 8.06 5.77 -8.27
N HIS A 148 7.47 6.66 -7.46
CA HIS A 148 6.51 7.65 -7.95
C HIS A 148 7.21 8.97 -8.27
N PRO A 149 6.95 9.60 -9.44
CA PRO A 149 7.62 10.86 -9.83
C PRO A 149 7.23 12.03 -8.93
N ARG A 150 6.09 11.97 -8.28
CA ARG A 150 5.56 13.00 -7.37
C ARG A 150 5.15 12.38 -6.03
N PRO A 151 6.12 11.97 -5.17
CA PRO A 151 5.81 11.30 -3.91
C PRO A 151 5.02 12.19 -2.92
N HIS A 152 5.15 13.52 -3.05
CA HIS A 152 4.37 14.46 -2.24
C HIS A 152 2.87 14.40 -2.54
N ASP A 153 2.48 14.14 -3.79
CA ASP A 153 1.07 13.99 -4.15
C ASP A 153 0.50 12.70 -3.55
N VAL A 154 1.31 11.63 -3.51
CA VAL A 154 0.91 10.37 -2.84
C VAL A 154 0.67 10.56 -1.34
N ILE A 155 1.44 11.44 -0.68
CA ILE A 155 1.27 11.69 0.77
C ILE A 155 0.01 12.54 1.04
N ARG A 156 -0.43 13.32 0.06
CA ARG A 156 -1.64 14.16 0.18
C ARG A 156 -2.93 13.41 -0.12
N GLU A 157 -2.84 12.35 -0.91
CA GLU A 157 -3.97 11.47 -1.21
C GLU A 157 -4.52 10.80 0.05
#